data_5c2a9afb9e4ae2d8cdd01bda9deaf239
#
_entry.id   5c2a9afb9e4ae2d8cdd01bda9deaf239
#
_cell.length_a   1.000
_cell.length_b   1.000
_cell.length_c   1.000
_cell.angle_alpha   90.00
_cell.angle_beta   90.00
_cell.angle_gamma   90.00
#
_symmetry.space_group_name_H-M   'P 1'
#
loop_
_entity.id
_entity.type
_entity.pdbx_description
1 polymer ?
#
loop_
_entity_poly.entity_id
_entity_poly.type
_entity_poly.pdbx_seq_one_letter_code
_entity_poly.pdbx_strand_id
1 'polypeptide(L)'
;MRLLPLLVPLALTVPGCVPAGSQTPPPNVVAQAEVRDERELIVLTKPPADTLIQEAEALGYELRAVHPLDELGDMLVVFRIPEGRTIAEAIEETERAVPGVTAGAHHLYRIQSTLPADHDYATALIGWPEGGCKALRRVGLIDAGVAPGHPALSDGRVAQERFVPGEAPPSTSHGTLMAELLVGPGKLRDTTVYSAVVVDPVANGGDAAGVTSILRSINWMRGEGVELVNISLAGPRNKLMNRALGQASEDGMILVAAAGNLGPTAPPQYPAAFPFSLAVTAVDREGAVYRRAVQGDHIDVAAPGVDILISSEGRLRVSSGTSVAAPFVTAVLAADPSLSAEDVGTVRDKLLQRTVDLGQPGPDETYGAGLISAPPDC
;
A
#
# COMPACT_ATOMS: atom_id res chain seq x y z
N MET A 1 28.05 20.42 86.63
CA MET A 1 26.97 20.89 85.75
C MET A 1 27.39 20.55 84.33
N ARG A 2 26.88 19.45 83.79
CA ARG A 2 27.20 18.95 82.43
C ARG A 2 25.98 19.21 81.58
N LEU A 3 26.13 20.04 80.55
CA LEU A 3 25.10 20.32 79.51
C LEU A 3 25.13 19.20 78.47
N LEU A 4 24.01 18.51 78.31
CA LEU A 4 23.73 17.59 77.18
C LEU A 4 23.30 18.42 75.96
N PRO A 5 23.78 18.09 74.75
CA PRO A 5 23.22 18.67 73.52
C PRO A 5 21.98 17.91 73.08
N LEU A 6 20.95 18.62 72.75
CA LEU A 6 19.72 18.13 72.09
C LEU A 6 20.03 17.74 70.66
N LEU A 7 19.82 16.45 70.31
CA LEU A 7 19.80 15.96 68.93
C LEU A 7 18.42 16.19 68.38
N VAL A 8 18.32 17.01 67.35
CA VAL A 8 17.11 17.17 66.50
C VAL A 8 17.20 16.14 65.37
N PRO A 9 16.20 15.26 65.18
CA PRO A 9 16.22 14.37 64.02
C PRO A 9 15.88 15.10 62.75
N LEU A 10 16.78 15.06 61.78
CA LEU A 10 16.55 15.52 60.41
C LEU A 10 15.67 14.48 59.66
N ALA A 11 14.39 14.81 59.41
CA ALA A 11 13.53 13.98 58.62
C ALA A 11 13.91 14.08 57.12
N LEU A 12 14.52 13.01 56.56
CA LEU A 12 14.66 12.88 55.12
C LEU A 12 13.29 12.59 54.51
N THR A 13 12.74 13.58 53.79
CA THR A 13 11.62 13.36 52.90
C THR A 13 12.11 12.66 51.63
N VAL A 14 11.78 11.38 51.47
CA VAL A 14 11.93 10.63 50.21
C VAL A 14 10.86 11.16 49.26
N PRO A 15 11.20 11.61 48.05
CA PRO A 15 10.18 11.90 47.04
C PRO A 15 9.44 10.62 46.66
N GLY A 16 8.15 10.57 46.97
CA GLY A 16 7.29 9.47 46.60
C GLY A 16 7.26 9.32 45.08
N CYS A 17 7.59 8.13 44.58
CA CYS A 17 7.26 7.71 43.21
C CYS A 17 5.74 7.78 43.08
N VAL A 18 5.26 8.70 42.26
CA VAL A 18 3.89 8.72 41.76
C VAL A 18 3.79 7.50 40.84
N PRO A 19 2.90 6.52 41.09
CA PRO A 19 2.71 5.42 40.13
C PRO A 19 2.21 6.03 38.81
N ALA A 20 2.91 5.70 37.74
CA ALA A 20 2.45 6.02 36.38
C ALA A 20 1.05 5.44 36.23
N GLY A 21 0.06 6.32 36.11
CA GLY A 21 -1.30 5.93 35.86
C GLY A 21 -1.34 5.03 34.64
N SER A 22 -1.83 3.82 34.81
CA SER A 22 -2.13 2.93 33.70
C SER A 22 -3.18 3.62 32.84
N GLN A 23 -2.74 4.26 31.76
CA GLN A 23 -3.63 4.64 30.68
C GLN A 23 -4.10 3.32 30.06
N THR A 24 -5.33 2.93 30.36
CA THR A 24 -6.03 1.92 29.60
C THR A 24 -5.95 2.34 28.13
N PRO A 25 -5.44 1.50 27.22
CA PRO A 25 -5.47 1.81 25.80
C PRO A 25 -6.92 2.10 25.41
N PRO A 26 -7.17 3.07 24.53
CA PRO A 26 -8.52 3.33 24.05
C PRO A 26 -9.09 2.01 23.50
N PRO A 27 -10.42 1.78 23.66
CA PRO A 27 -11.03 0.57 23.13
C PRO A 27 -10.67 0.45 21.65
N ASN A 28 -10.32 -0.77 21.21
CA ASN A 28 -10.07 -1.08 19.81
C ASN A 28 -11.28 -0.59 18.99
N VAL A 29 -11.18 0.59 18.47
CA VAL A 29 -12.06 1.05 17.39
C VAL A 29 -11.59 0.26 16.20
N VAL A 30 -12.25 -0.86 15.91
CA VAL A 30 -12.20 -1.47 14.58
C VAL A 30 -12.60 -0.34 13.65
N ALA A 31 -11.63 0.24 12.96
CA ALA A 31 -11.90 1.31 12.01
C ALA A 31 -12.93 0.75 11.03
N GLN A 32 -14.15 1.27 11.07
CA GLN A 32 -15.15 0.87 10.08
C GLN A 32 -14.55 1.19 8.71
N ALA A 33 -14.59 0.19 7.83
CA ALA A 33 -14.06 0.34 6.49
C ALA A 33 -14.75 1.54 5.83
N GLU A 34 -13.98 2.59 5.52
CA GLU A 34 -14.52 3.76 4.84
C GLU A 34 -14.96 3.39 3.44
N VAL A 35 -16.15 3.83 3.05
CA VAL A 35 -16.70 3.69 1.70
C VAL A 35 -16.76 5.06 1.04
N ARG A 36 -16.64 5.10 -0.30
CA ARG A 36 -16.72 6.33 -1.08
C ARG A 36 -18.14 6.94 -1.04
N ASP A 37 -19.14 6.09 -1.16
CA ASP A 37 -20.56 6.40 -1.01
C ASP A 37 -21.25 5.16 -0.41
N GLU A 38 -22.01 5.32 0.67
CA GLU A 38 -22.74 4.23 1.33
C GLU A 38 -23.83 3.60 0.44
N ARG A 39 -24.16 4.26 -0.66
CA ARG A 39 -25.17 3.82 -1.64
C ARG A 39 -24.56 3.35 -2.95
N GLU A 40 -23.24 3.23 -3.05
CA GLU A 40 -22.56 2.79 -4.28
C GLU A 40 -22.18 1.31 -4.19
N LEU A 41 -22.84 0.49 -5.01
CA LEU A 41 -22.57 -0.93 -5.18
C LEU A 41 -21.70 -1.12 -6.41
N ILE A 42 -20.57 -1.80 -6.27
CA ILE A 42 -19.73 -2.21 -7.40
C ILE A 42 -19.79 -3.70 -7.61
N VAL A 43 -19.89 -4.11 -8.88
CA VAL A 43 -20.06 -5.52 -9.26
C VAL A 43 -19.09 -5.89 -10.38
N LEU A 44 -18.35 -6.96 -10.19
CA LEU A 44 -17.60 -7.62 -11.26
C LEU A 44 -18.41 -8.76 -11.84
N THR A 45 -18.52 -8.78 -13.18
CA THR A 45 -19.21 -9.82 -13.93
C THR A 45 -18.41 -10.19 -15.19
N LYS A 46 -18.63 -11.39 -15.73
CA LYS A 46 -18.15 -11.71 -17.07
C LYS A 46 -18.99 -10.98 -18.12
N PRO A 47 -18.41 -10.55 -19.26
CA PRO A 47 -19.16 -9.99 -20.36
C PRO A 47 -20.10 -11.05 -21.00
N PRO A 48 -21.29 -10.62 -21.48
CA PRO A 48 -21.86 -9.28 -21.39
C PRO A 48 -22.54 -9.01 -20.02
N ALA A 49 -22.68 -7.73 -19.64
CA ALA A 49 -23.27 -7.33 -18.35
C ALA A 49 -24.81 -7.18 -18.40
N ASP A 50 -25.45 -7.44 -19.54
CA ASP A 50 -26.89 -7.13 -19.75
C ASP A 50 -27.80 -7.80 -18.71
N THR A 51 -27.57 -9.07 -18.42
CA THR A 51 -28.34 -9.81 -17.39
C THR A 51 -28.19 -9.18 -16.02
N LEU A 52 -26.96 -8.82 -15.61
CA LEU A 52 -26.71 -8.14 -14.35
C LEU A 52 -27.44 -6.80 -14.28
N ILE A 53 -27.38 -6.01 -15.35
CA ILE A 53 -28.02 -4.69 -15.41
C ILE A 53 -29.54 -4.84 -15.28
N GLN A 54 -30.16 -5.75 -16.03
CA GLN A 54 -31.63 -5.99 -15.98
C GLN A 54 -32.08 -6.44 -14.58
N GLU A 55 -31.41 -7.37 -13.97
CA GLU A 55 -31.73 -7.87 -12.61
C GLU A 55 -31.53 -6.79 -11.54
N ALA A 56 -30.45 -6.00 -11.63
CA ALA A 56 -30.21 -4.90 -10.71
C ALA A 56 -31.27 -3.78 -10.86
N GLU A 57 -31.65 -3.43 -12.09
CA GLU A 57 -32.75 -2.47 -12.34
C GLU A 57 -34.09 -3.00 -11.81
N ALA A 58 -34.37 -4.29 -11.93
CA ALA A 58 -35.57 -4.92 -11.36
C ALA A 58 -35.59 -4.86 -9.81
N LEU A 59 -34.39 -4.83 -9.16
CA LEU A 59 -34.22 -4.58 -7.74
C LEU A 59 -34.35 -3.08 -7.37
N GLY A 60 -34.50 -2.21 -8.34
CA GLY A 60 -34.61 -0.77 -8.17
C GLY A 60 -33.25 -0.06 -8.07
N TYR A 61 -32.16 -0.68 -8.52
CA TYR A 61 -30.85 -0.06 -8.56
C TYR A 61 -30.71 0.80 -9.83
N GLU A 62 -30.01 1.93 -9.67
CA GLU A 62 -29.75 2.84 -10.78
C GLU A 62 -28.34 2.56 -11.35
N LEU A 63 -28.25 2.26 -12.64
CA LEU A 63 -26.96 2.11 -13.33
C LEU A 63 -26.23 3.45 -13.36
N ARG A 64 -24.97 3.46 -12.89
CA ARG A 64 -24.10 4.65 -12.88
C ARG A 64 -23.00 4.58 -13.91
N ALA A 65 -22.32 3.43 -14.01
CA ALA A 65 -21.23 3.26 -14.95
C ALA A 65 -21.00 1.79 -15.30
N VAL A 66 -20.45 1.57 -16.49
CA VAL A 66 -19.93 0.28 -16.93
C VAL A 66 -18.51 0.51 -17.43
N HIS A 67 -17.56 -0.24 -16.89
CA HIS A 67 -16.16 -0.19 -17.28
C HIS A 67 -15.71 -1.57 -17.75
N PRO A 68 -15.45 -1.76 -19.05
CA PRO A 68 -14.78 -2.97 -19.52
C PRO A 68 -13.40 -3.10 -18.86
N LEU A 69 -13.09 -4.28 -18.38
CA LEU A 69 -11.78 -4.65 -17.85
C LEU A 69 -11.23 -5.79 -18.72
N ASP A 70 -10.96 -5.48 -20.00
CA ASP A 70 -10.72 -6.46 -21.05
C ASP A 70 -9.53 -7.38 -20.70
N GLU A 71 -8.46 -6.83 -20.13
CA GLU A 71 -7.28 -7.57 -19.73
C GLU A 71 -7.50 -8.47 -18.50
N LEU A 72 -8.53 -8.21 -17.71
CA LEU A 72 -8.98 -9.06 -16.61
C LEU A 72 -10.12 -10.00 -17.04
N GLY A 73 -10.61 -9.85 -18.27
CA GLY A 73 -11.73 -10.61 -18.80
C GLY A 73 -13.02 -10.42 -18.02
N ASP A 74 -13.22 -9.26 -17.39
CA ASP A 74 -14.38 -8.89 -16.60
C ASP A 74 -14.97 -7.55 -17.05
N MET A 75 -16.18 -7.26 -16.56
CA MET A 75 -16.79 -5.94 -16.61
C MET A 75 -17.03 -5.44 -15.18
N LEU A 76 -16.66 -4.22 -14.91
CA LEU A 76 -16.96 -3.53 -13.65
C LEU A 76 -18.21 -2.67 -13.84
N VAL A 77 -19.27 -2.98 -13.12
CA VAL A 77 -20.54 -2.26 -13.17
C VAL A 77 -20.78 -1.55 -11.84
N VAL A 78 -21.13 -0.27 -11.90
CA VAL A 78 -21.39 0.56 -10.73
C VAL A 78 -22.86 0.90 -10.68
N PHE A 79 -23.51 0.60 -9.56
CA PHE A 79 -24.92 0.91 -9.32
C PHE A 79 -25.06 1.84 -8.11
N ARG A 80 -26.14 2.62 -8.11
CA ARG A 80 -26.65 3.30 -6.93
C ARG A 80 -27.84 2.53 -6.38
N ILE A 81 -27.77 2.13 -5.11
CA ILE A 81 -28.88 1.45 -4.44
C ILE A 81 -29.92 2.45 -3.93
N PRO A 82 -31.22 2.08 -3.84
CA PRO A 82 -32.28 2.95 -3.36
C PRO A 82 -32.11 3.32 -1.86
N GLU A 83 -32.77 4.39 -1.45
CA GLU A 83 -32.81 4.79 -0.05
C GLU A 83 -33.47 3.72 0.82
N GLY A 84 -32.95 3.58 2.05
CA GLY A 84 -33.43 2.60 3.02
C GLY A 84 -32.86 1.19 2.84
N ARG A 85 -32.03 0.95 1.82
CA ARG A 85 -31.34 -0.32 1.63
C ARG A 85 -29.88 -0.19 2.03
N THR A 86 -29.36 -1.17 2.76
CA THR A 86 -27.94 -1.22 3.13
C THR A 86 -27.12 -1.84 2.01
N ILE A 87 -25.81 -1.50 1.99
CA ILE A 87 -24.88 -2.08 1.01
C ILE A 87 -24.73 -3.60 1.20
N ALA A 88 -24.82 -4.09 2.44
CA ALA A 88 -24.74 -5.52 2.74
C ALA A 88 -25.92 -6.30 2.15
N GLU A 89 -27.14 -5.78 2.29
CA GLU A 89 -28.35 -6.36 1.67
C GLU A 89 -28.24 -6.35 0.14
N ALA A 90 -27.78 -5.23 -0.44
CA ALA A 90 -27.63 -5.11 -1.89
C ALA A 90 -26.60 -6.09 -2.46
N ILE A 91 -25.51 -6.34 -1.74
CA ILE A 91 -24.51 -7.34 -2.11
C ILE A 91 -25.14 -8.74 -2.16
N GLU A 92 -25.81 -9.14 -1.08
CA GLU A 92 -26.44 -10.47 -1.01
C GLU A 92 -27.53 -10.66 -2.07
N GLU A 93 -28.34 -9.64 -2.32
CA GLU A 93 -29.41 -9.69 -3.33
C GLU A 93 -28.85 -9.82 -4.74
N THR A 94 -27.83 -9.03 -5.08
CA THR A 94 -27.21 -9.06 -6.41
C THR A 94 -26.53 -10.41 -6.67
N GLU A 95 -25.76 -10.94 -5.71
CA GLU A 95 -25.08 -12.22 -5.86
C GLU A 95 -26.06 -13.41 -5.89
N ARG A 96 -27.23 -13.25 -5.28
CA ARG A 96 -28.32 -14.25 -5.36
C ARG A 96 -29.06 -14.18 -6.69
N ALA A 97 -29.35 -12.96 -7.19
CA ALA A 97 -30.07 -12.75 -8.44
C ALA A 97 -29.24 -13.15 -9.65
N VAL A 98 -27.93 -12.90 -9.63
CA VAL A 98 -27.04 -13.21 -10.76
C VAL A 98 -25.87 -14.07 -10.27
N PRO A 99 -25.98 -15.41 -10.40
CA PRO A 99 -24.89 -16.31 -10.01
C PRO A 99 -23.58 -16.04 -10.78
N GLY A 100 -22.48 -16.05 -10.08
CA GLY A 100 -21.13 -15.88 -10.67
C GLY A 100 -20.63 -14.43 -10.71
N VAL A 101 -21.43 -13.45 -10.31
CA VAL A 101 -20.92 -12.09 -10.09
C VAL A 101 -20.24 -11.96 -8.73
N THR A 102 -19.45 -10.91 -8.58
CA THR A 102 -18.87 -10.52 -7.29
C THR A 102 -19.26 -9.08 -7.00
N ALA A 103 -20.12 -8.86 -6.02
CA ALA A 103 -20.57 -7.53 -5.62
C ALA A 103 -19.87 -7.05 -4.35
N GLY A 104 -19.68 -5.75 -4.17
CA GLY A 104 -19.01 -5.20 -3.00
C GLY A 104 -19.20 -3.70 -2.83
N ALA A 105 -18.86 -3.21 -1.64
CA ALA A 105 -18.81 -1.78 -1.36
C ALA A 105 -17.62 -1.10 -2.04
N HIS A 106 -17.77 0.17 -2.36
CA HIS A 106 -16.69 1.01 -2.88
C HIS A 106 -15.80 1.50 -1.73
N HIS A 107 -14.93 0.62 -1.22
CA HIS A 107 -14.01 0.97 -0.14
C HIS A 107 -12.96 1.98 -0.58
N LEU A 108 -12.54 2.81 0.37
CA LEU A 108 -11.43 3.76 0.20
C LEU A 108 -10.14 3.19 0.75
N TYR A 109 -9.04 3.40 0.02
CA TYR A 109 -7.68 3.06 0.42
C TYR A 109 -6.86 4.34 0.54
N ARG A 110 -6.21 4.53 1.70
CA ARG A 110 -5.49 5.77 2.02
C ARG A 110 -4.00 5.62 1.83
N ILE A 111 -3.36 6.71 1.44
CA ILE A 111 -1.91 6.87 1.46
C ILE A 111 -1.44 6.88 2.91
N GLN A 112 -0.35 6.19 3.19
CA GLN A 112 0.17 5.99 4.53
C GLN A 112 1.56 6.60 4.68
N SER A 113 1.65 7.91 5.04
CA SER A 113 2.94 8.58 5.31
C SER A 113 2.87 9.68 6.39
N THR A 114 3.99 9.93 7.10
CA THR A 114 4.19 11.09 8.02
C THR A 114 5.68 11.47 8.15
N LEU A 115 6.01 12.77 8.31
CA LEU A 115 7.36 13.35 8.35
C LEU A 115 7.93 13.50 9.79
N PRO A 116 9.24 13.59 10.14
CA PRO A 116 10.43 14.23 9.56
C PRO A 116 11.82 13.57 9.76
N ALA A 117 12.81 14.09 9.08
CA ALA A 117 14.27 14.36 9.14
C ALA A 117 15.35 13.28 9.28
N ASP A 118 16.07 13.17 8.24
CA ASP A 118 17.51 13.05 7.87
C ASP A 118 18.05 11.69 7.44
N HIS A 119 18.56 11.61 6.20
CA HIS A 119 19.58 10.73 5.64
C HIS A 119 19.20 9.73 4.53
N ASP A 120 20.03 9.78 3.46
CA ASP A 120 20.06 8.79 2.37
C ASP A 120 20.83 7.51 2.81
N TYR A 121 20.34 6.85 3.84
CA TYR A 121 20.90 5.58 4.33
C TYR A 121 20.33 4.35 3.61
N ALA A 122 19.17 4.51 2.96
CA ALA A 122 18.35 3.40 2.50
C ALA A 122 19.04 2.52 1.46
N THR A 123 19.68 3.16 0.46
CA THR A 123 20.42 2.45 -0.57
C THR A 123 21.63 1.70 -0.01
N ALA A 124 22.36 2.32 0.91
CA ALA A 124 23.50 1.67 1.58
C ALA A 124 23.06 0.49 2.44
N LEU A 125 21.93 0.61 3.14
CA LEU A 125 21.42 -0.44 4.05
C LEU A 125 21.08 -1.74 3.29
N ILE A 126 20.54 -1.65 2.07
CA ILE A 126 20.21 -2.82 1.24
C ILE A 126 21.32 -3.20 0.25
N GLY A 127 22.46 -2.51 0.28
CA GLY A 127 23.57 -2.74 -0.66
C GLY A 127 23.25 -2.31 -2.12
N TRP A 128 22.34 -1.35 -2.32
CA TRP A 128 22.01 -0.84 -3.64
C TRP A 128 23.16 0.02 -4.19
N PRO A 129 23.63 -0.22 -5.44
CA PRO A 129 24.78 0.49 -5.98
C PRO A 129 24.46 1.98 -6.28
N GLU A 130 25.45 2.86 -6.09
CA GLU A 130 25.30 4.31 -6.34
C GLU A 130 24.88 4.65 -7.77
N GLY A 131 25.33 3.85 -8.75
CA GLY A 131 24.96 4.01 -10.16
C GLY A 131 23.55 3.53 -10.51
N GLY A 132 22.84 2.96 -9.56
CA GLY A 132 21.52 2.33 -9.78
C GLY A 132 21.60 1.04 -10.59
N CYS A 133 20.48 0.35 -10.71
CA CYS A 133 20.35 -0.93 -11.39
C CYS A 133 19.53 -0.82 -12.68
N LYS A 134 19.84 -1.65 -13.66
CA LYS A 134 19.00 -1.78 -14.85
C LYS A 134 17.72 -2.53 -14.51
N ALA A 135 16.57 -1.96 -14.85
CA ALA A 135 15.31 -2.68 -14.76
C ALA A 135 15.21 -3.74 -15.87
N LEU A 136 14.81 -4.92 -15.51
CA LEU A 136 14.58 -6.06 -16.40
C LEU A 136 13.09 -6.32 -16.64
N ARG A 137 12.21 -5.61 -15.89
CA ARG A 137 10.75 -5.71 -15.94
C ARG A 137 10.12 -4.34 -16.08
N ARG A 138 8.92 -4.31 -16.67
CA ARG A 138 8.07 -3.12 -16.67
C ARG A 138 7.44 -2.94 -15.29
N VAL A 139 7.60 -1.73 -14.74
CA VAL A 139 7.17 -1.39 -13.39
C VAL A 139 5.94 -0.48 -13.43
N GLY A 140 4.91 -0.85 -12.69
CA GLY A 140 3.73 -0.04 -12.42
C GLY A 140 3.75 0.58 -11.03
N LEU A 141 3.10 1.71 -10.90
CA LEU A 141 2.89 2.42 -9.64
C LEU A 141 1.40 2.77 -9.51
N ILE A 142 0.73 2.21 -8.51
CA ILE A 142 -0.66 2.58 -8.15
C ILE A 142 -0.61 3.50 -6.94
N ASP A 143 -0.87 4.81 -7.17
CA ASP A 143 -0.67 5.84 -6.16
C ASP A 143 -1.44 7.13 -6.49
N ALA A 144 -1.07 8.24 -5.84
CA ALA A 144 -1.40 9.59 -6.26
C ALA A 144 -0.70 9.95 -7.57
N GLY A 145 -0.98 11.13 -8.12
CA GLY A 145 -0.31 11.64 -9.31
C GLY A 145 1.18 11.86 -9.09
N VAL A 146 1.94 11.84 -10.18
CA VAL A 146 3.32 12.29 -10.23
C VAL A 146 3.35 13.72 -10.77
N ALA A 147 4.07 14.62 -10.08
CA ALA A 147 4.16 16.02 -10.45
C ALA A 147 4.86 16.19 -11.82
N PRO A 148 4.23 16.87 -12.80
CA PRO A 148 4.85 17.13 -14.09
C PRO A 148 6.12 17.97 -13.93
N GLY A 149 7.19 17.62 -14.68
CA GLY A 149 8.43 18.39 -14.68
C GLY A 149 9.24 18.32 -13.40
N HIS A 150 9.01 17.32 -12.54
CA HIS A 150 9.84 17.11 -11.36
C HIS A 150 11.30 16.83 -11.75
N PRO A 151 12.30 17.55 -11.21
CA PRO A 151 13.68 17.47 -11.68
C PRO A 151 14.31 16.07 -11.61
N ALA A 152 13.93 15.28 -10.59
CA ALA A 152 14.42 13.91 -10.43
C ALA A 152 13.72 12.89 -11.36
N LEU A 153 12.68 13.30 -12.10
CA LEU A 153 11.84 12.45 -12.94
C LEU A 153 11.73 12.97 -14.39
N SER A 154 12.72 13.75 -14.83
CA SER A 154 12.81 14.26 -16.21
C SER A 154 12.92 13.12 -17.23
N ASP A 155 12.67 13.44 -18.51
CA ASP A 155 13.00 12.61 -19.67
C ASP A 155 12.16 11.32 -19.86
N GLY A 156 10.83 11.42 -19.65
CA GLY A 156 9.92 10.30 -19.99
C GLY A 156 10.04 9.09 -19.07
N ARG A 157 10.61 9.29 -17.87
CA ARG A 157 10.75 8.23 -16.86
C ARG A 157 9.42 7.77 -16.27
N VAL A 158 8.34 8.51 -16.52
CA VAL A 158 6.98 8.22 -16.03
C VAL A 158 5.97 8.35 -17.16
N ALA A 159 5.25 7.28 -17.44
CA ALA A 159 4.03 7.27 -18.25
C ALA A 159 2.83 7.27 -17.30
N GLN A 160 2.01 8.32 -17.32
CA GLN A 160 0.96 8.49 -16.33
C GLN A 160 -0.42 8.46 -16.97
N GLU A 161 -1.34 7.69 -16.36
CA GLU A 161 -2.77 7.61 -16.72
C GLU A 161 -3.64 7.89 -15.50
N ARG A 162 -4.79 8.54 -15.72
CA ARG A 162 -5.69 8.97 -14.64
C ARG A 162 -6.94 8.11 -14.55
N PHE A 163 -7.22 7.59 -13.37
CA PHE A 163 -8.38 6.72 -13.07
C PHE A 163 -9.36 7.32 -12.05
N VAL A 164 -9.02 8.46 -11.45
CA VAL A 164 -9.92 9.17 -10.55
C VAL A 164 -10.99 9.96 -11.32
N PRO A 165 -12.22 10.08 -10.80
CA PRO A 165 -13.28 10.85 -11.44
C PRO A 165 -13.04 12.37 -11.33
N GLY A 166 -13.74 13.11 -12.20
CA GLY A 166 -13.71 14.58 -12.20
C GLY A 166 -12.47 15.17 -12.85
N GLU A 167 -12.41 16.50 -12.93
CA GLU A 167 -11.34 17.25 -13.59
C GLU A 167 -10.37 17.93 -12.60
N ALA A 168 -10.68 17.91 -11.30
CA ALA A 168 -9.82 18.52 -10.27
C ALA A 168 -8.42 17.91 -10.32
N PRO A 169 -7.35 18.72 -10.18
CA PRO A 169 -6.00 18.18 -10.14
C PRO A 169 -5.85 17.18 -8.99
N PRO A 170 -5.29 15.98 -9.24
CA PRO A 170 -5.03 15.02 -8.18
C PRO A 170 -3.91 15.51 -7.27
N SER A 171 -3.85 14.97 -6.05
CA SER A 171 -2.66 15.08 -5.21
C SER A 171 -1.46 14.45 -5.91
N THR A 172 -0.29 15.09 -5.83
CA THR A 172 0.92 14.61 -6.53
C THR A 172 2.09 14.35 -5.60
N SER A 173 2.05 14.78 -4.35
CA SER A 173 3.21 14.69 -3.46
C SER A 173 3.64 13.25 -3.17
N HIS A 174 2.70 12.37 -2.87
CA HIS A 174 3.02 10.98 -2.52
C HIS A 174 3.43 10.17 -3.76
N GLY A 175 2.70 10.24 -4.87
CA GLY A 175 3.05 9.53 -6.10
C GLY A 175 4.39 9.98 -6.70
N THR A 176 4.71 11.28 -6.60
CA THR A 176 6.03 11.80 -7.00
C THR A 176 7.15 11.18 -6.18
N LEU A 177 6.96 11.11 -4.85
CA LEU A 177 7.91 10.46 -3.96
C LEU A 177 8.12 8.98 -4.34
N MET A 178 7.05 8.23 -4.52
CA MET A 178 7.16 6.82 -4.90
C MET A 178 7.86 6.63 -6.25
N ALA A 179 7.57 7.47 -7.23
CA ALA A 179 8.24 7.46 -8.52
C ALA A 179 9.74 7.81 -8.39
N GLU A 180 10.10 8.78 -7.53
CA GLU A 180 11.50 9.12 -7.25
C GLU A 180 12.26 7.95 -6.62
N LEU A 181 11.64 7.23 -5.68
CA LEU A 181 12.22 6.04 -5.07
C LEU A 181 12.41 4.88 -6.06
N LEU A 182 11.57 4.80 -7.11
CA LEU A 182 11.68 3.77 -8.14
C LEU A 182 12.69 4.15 -9.25
N VAL A 183 12.60 5.36 -9.80
CA VAL A 183 13.33 5.75 -11.02
C VAL A 183 14.05 7.11 -10.93
N GLY A 184 14.18 7.67 -9.75
CA GLY A 184 15.00 8.85 -9.51
C GLY A 184 16.50 8.59 -9.69
N PRO A 185 17.36 9.60 -9.44
CA PRO A 185 18.80 9.46 -9.55
C PRO A 185 19.34 8.30 -8.70
N GLY A 186 20.19 7.46 -9.29
CA GLY A 186 20.77 6.29 -8.59
C GLY A 186 19.78 5.14 -8.30
N LYS A 187 18.58 5.17 -8.88
CA LYS A 187 17.56 4.11 -8.73
C LYS A 187 17.52 3.20 -9.97
N LEU A 188 16.35 2.68 -10.35
CA LEU A 188 16.21 1.88 -11.57
C LEU A 188 16.56 2.69 -12.83
N ARG A 189 17.32 2.07 -13.73
CA ARG A 189 17.71 2.64 -15.04
C ARG A 189 16.99 1.91 -16.16
N ASP A 190 16.98 2.53 -17.35
CA ASP A 190 16.49 1.96 -18.60
C ASP A 190 15.03 1.49 -18.53
N THR A 191 14.21 2.19 -17.73
CA THR A 191 12.79 1.87 -17.58
C THR A 191 11.94 3.13 -17.46
N THR A 192 10.67 2.98 -17.80
CA THR A 192 9.59 3.93 -17.54
C THR A 192 8.65 3.32 -16.51
N VAL A 193 8.28 4.08 -15.48
CA VAL A 193 7.23 3.68 -14.53
C VAL A 193 5.87 4.00 -15.11
N TYR A 194 4.97 3.04 -15.18
CA TYR A 194 3.56 3.20 -15.54
C TYR A 194 2.77 3.62 -14.30
N SER A 195 2.57 4.94 -14.16
CA SER A 195 1.91 5.53 -12.99
C SER A 195 0.42 5.65 -13.18
N ALA A 196 -0.36 4.92 -12.40
CA ALA A 196 -1.81 5.03 -12.33
C ALA A 196 -2.24 5.96 -11.20
N VAL A 197 -2.85 7.10 -11.57
CA VAL A 197 -3.41 8.05 -10.60
C VAL A 197 -4.76 7.54 -10.13
N VAL A 198 -4.80 6.98 -8.92
CA VAL A 198 -6.01 6.40 -8.32
C VAL A 198 -6.49 7.15 -7.08
N VAL A 199 -5.70 8.11 -6.61
CA VAL A 199 -5.95 8.87 -5.37
C VAL A 199 -6.51 10.24 -5.70
N ASP A 200 -7.62 10.61 -5.05
CA ASP A 200 -8.20 11.94 -5.08
C ASP A 200 -8.58 12.42 -3.68
N PRO A 201 -8.74 13.74 -3.49
CA PRO A 201 -9.28 14.27 -2.24
C PRO A 201 -10.70 13.76 -1.98
N VAL A 202 -10.98 13.35 -0.74
CA VAL A 202 -12.31 12.88 -0.34
C VAL A 202 -13.03 13.89 0.55
N ALA A 203 -14.37 13.84 0.54
CA ALA A 203 -15.21 14.83 1.23
C ALA A 203 -14.94 14.95 2.75
N ASN A 204 -14.51 13.85 3.38
CA ASN A 204 -14.19 13.82 4.82
C ASN A 204 -12.76 14.27 5.14
N GLY A 205 -12.06 14.84 4.17
CA GLY A 205 -10.68 15.28 4.25
C GLY A 205 -9.64 14.18 4.02
N GLY A 206 -8.47 14.60 3.53
CA GLY A 206 -7.38 13.71 3.14
C GLY A 206 -7.57 13.09 1.75
N ASP A 207 -6.61 12.27 1.37
CA ASP A 207 -6.50 11.64 0.06
C ASP A 207 -6.78 10.14 0.16
N ALA A 208 -7.58 9.59 -0.77
CA ALA A 208 -7.90 8.17 -0.79
C ALA A 208 -8.12 7.63 -2.21
N ALA A 209 -7.93 6.33 -2.39
CA ALA A 209 -8.19 5.62 -3.63
C ALA A 209 -9.48 4.78 -3.53
N GLY A 210 -10.34 4.91 -4.51
CA GLY A 210 -11.51 4.04 -4.63
C GLY A 210 -11.20 2.72 -5.33
N VAL A 211 -11.89 1.65 -4.96
CA VAL A 211 -11.71 0.32 -5.58
C VAL A 211 -11.85 0.36 -7.09
N THR A 212 -12.83 1.10 -7.62
CA THR A 212 -13.02 1.26 -9.07
C THR A 212 -11.77 1.76 -9.78
N SER A 213 -11.12 2.78 -9.23
CA SER A 213 -9.89 3.35 -9.80
C SER A 213 -8.75 2.33 -9.77
N ILE A 214 -8.60 1.58 -8.67
CA ILE A 214 -7.57 0.54 -8.52
C ILE A 214 -7.80 -0.59 -9.54
N LEU A 215 -9.02 -1.08 -9.70
CA LEU A 215 -9.30 -2.17 -10.63
C LEU A 215 -9.07 -1.77 -12.10
N ARG A 216 -9.49 -0.56 -12.47
CA ARG A 216 -9.25 -0.01 -13.81
C ARG A 216 -7.75 0.19 -14.08
N SER A 217 -6.99 0.62 -13.08
CA SER A 217 -5.55 0.80 -13.21
C SER A 217 -4.81 -0.53 -13.44
N ILE A 218 -5.19 -1.59 -12.75
CA ILE A 218 -4.64 -2.94 -12.98
C ILE A 218 -4.93 -3.42 -14.41
N ASN A 219 -6.16 -3.22 -14.89
CA ASN A 219 -6.52 -3.57 -16.27
C ASN A 219 -5.65 -2.81 -17.29
N TRP A 220 -5.47 -1.49 -17.12
CA TRP A 220 -4.60 -0.69 -17.96
C TRP A 220 -3.15 -1.18 -17.92
N MET A 221 -2.61 -1.41 -16.72
CA MET A 221 -1.22 -1.88 -16.57
C MET A 221 -0.99 -3.23 -17.26
N ARG A 222 -1.97 -4.13 -17.24
CA ARG A 222 -1.89 -5.38 -18.00
C ARG A 222 -1.82 -5.14 -19.50
N GLY A 223 -2.65 -4.25 -20.03
CA GLY A 223 -2.61 -3.85 -21.45
C GLY A 223 -1.27 -3.23 -21.86
N GLU A 224 -0.61 -2.52 -20.95
CA GLU A 224 0.75 -1.98 -21.14
C GLU A 224 1.87 -3.02 -20.94
N GLY A 225 1.52 -4.25 -20.58
CA GLY A 225 2.48 -5.32 -20.33
C GLY A 225 3.33 -5.10 -19.07
N VAL A 226 2.77 -4.44 -18.05
CA VAL A 226 3.41 -4.27 -16.75
C VAL A 226 3.42 -5.61 -16.00
N GLU A 227 4.60 -6.02 -15.54
CA GLU A 227 4.83 -7.31 -14.88
C GLU A 227 4.93 -7.18 -13.36
N LEU A 228 5.29 -6.00 -12.85
CA LEU A 228 5.55 -5.76 -11.44
C LEU A 228 4.90 -4.44 -11.01
N VAL A 229 4.03 -4.48 -10.01
CA VAL A 229 3.25 -3.33 -9.56
C VAL A 229 3.53 -3.00 -8.11
N ASN A 230 3.96 -1.77 -7.85
CA ASN A 230 4.04 -1.18 -6.52
C ASN A 230 2.69 -0.59 -6.12
N ILE A 231 2.14 -1.01 -4.98
CA ILE A 231 0.88 -0.52 -4.42
C ILE A 231 1.14 0.05 -3.04
N SER A 232 1.38 1.37 -2.97
CA SER A 232 1.66 2.07 -1.71
C SER A 232 0.40 2.53 -0.98
N LEU A 233 -0.67 1.74 -1.08
CA LEU A 233 -1.98 1.97 -0.50
C LEU A 233 -2.35 0.84 0.47
N ALA A 234 -3.13 1.18 1.50
CA ALA A 234 -3.62 0.21 2.47
C ALA A 234 -5.08 0.51 2.85
N GLY A 235 -5.86 -0.55 3.01
CA GLY A 235 -7.27 -0.45 3.34
C GLY A 235 -7.89 -1.77 3.80
N PRO A 236 -9.22 -1.82 3.96
CA PRO A 236 -9.92 -3.00 4.41
C PRO A 236 -9.93 -4.11 3.34
N ARG A 237 -10.23 -5.33 3.78
CA ARG A 237 -10.45 -6.44 2.85
C ARG A 237 -11.62 -6.16 1.94
N ASN A 238 -11.40 -6.31 0.63
CA ASN A 238 -12.42 -6.15 -0.40
C ASN A 238 -12.40 -7.34 -1.37
N LYS A 239 -13.56 -7.98 -1.57
CA LYS A 239 -13.64 -9.18 -2.40
C LYS A 239 -13.49 -8.93 -3.90
N LEU A 240 -13.80 -7.73 -4.38
CA LEU A 240 -13.57 -7.34 -5.77
C LEU A 240 -12.08 -7.21 -6.04
N MET A 241 -11.35 -6.57 -5.12
CA MET A 241 -9.89 -6.51 -5.20
C MET A 241 -9.27 -7.91 -5.10
N ASN A 242 -9.75 -8.75 -4.18
CA ASN A 242 -9.28 -10.12 -4.07
C ASN A 242 -9.42 -10.89 -5.40
N ARG A 243 -10.57 -10.76 -6.06
CA ARG A 243 -10.83 -11.40 -7.37
C ARG A 243 -9.92 -10.84 -8.47
N ALA A 244 -9.91 -9.51 -8.66
CA ALA A 244 -9.24 -8.89 -9.79
C ALA A 244 -7.70 -8.93 -9.67
N LEU A 245 -7.17 -8.64 -8.47
CA LEU A 245 -5.74 -8.72 -8.22
C LEU A 245 -5.24 -10.17 -8.18
N GLY A 246 -6.06 -11.10 -7.67
CA GLY A 246 -5.77 -12.52 -7.72
C GLY A 246 -5.64 -13.02 -9.16
N GLN A 247 -6.59 -12.66 -10.04
CA GLN A 247 -6.51 -12.98 -11.46
C GLN A 247 -5.25 -12.38 -12.12
N ALA A 248 -4.95 -11.11 -11.84
CA ALA A 248 -3.75 -10.48 -12.37
C ALA A 248 -2.46 -11.20 -11.92
N SER A 249 -2.43 -11.67 -10.68
CA SER A 249 -1.31 -12.46 -10.14
C SER A 249 -1.22 -13.85 -10.76
N GLU A 250 -2.34 -14.55 -10.95
CA GLU A 250 -2.39 -15.85 -11.67
C GLU A 250 -1.88 -15.72 -13.09
N ASP A 251 -2.10 -14.57 -13.73
CA ASP A 251 -1.61 -14.24 -15.07
C ASP A 251 -0.15 -13.70 -15.07
N GLY A 252 0.56 -13.80 -13.95
CA GLY A 252 1.99 -13.54 -13.84
C GLY A 252 2.37 -12.11 -13.37
N MET A 253 1.38 -11.26 -12.96
CA MET A 253 1.69 -9.94 -12.41
C MET A 253 2.12 -10.05 -10.93
N ILE A 254 3.28 -9.52 -10.59
CA ILE A 254 3.80 -9.49 -9.23
C ILE A 254 3.30 -8.21 -8.55
N LEU A 255 2.66 -8.36 -7.39
CA LEU A 255 2.10 -7.25 -6.61
C LEU A 255 2.91 -7.05 -5.33
N VAL A 256 3.54 -5.89 -5.20
CA VAL A 256 4.26 -5.46 -4.00
C VAL A 256 3.43 -4.42 -3.27
N ALA A 257 3.08 -4.67 -2.03
CA ALA A 257 2.15 -3.82 -1.30
C ALA A 257 2.64 -3.44 0.09
N ALA A 258 2.36 -2.20 0.47
CA ALA A 258 2.65 -1.66 1.79
C ALA A 258 1.79 -2.34 2.87
N ALA A 259 2.41 -2.84 3.95
CA ALA A 259 1.72 -3.53 5.05
C ALA A 259 0.69 -2.66 5.80
N GLY A 260 0.84 -1.33 5.73
CA GLY A 260 -0.02 -0.37 6.42
C GLY A 260 0.61 0.23 7.68
N ASN A 261 0.08 1.39 8.12
CA ASN A 261 0.65 2.21 9.19
C ASN A 261 -0.36 2.54 10.30
N LEU A 262 -1.25 1.61 10.61
CA LEU A 262 -2.27 1.77 11.66
C LEU A 262 -1.81 1.28 13.05
N GLY A 263 -0.56 0.80 13.14
CA GLY A 263 0.05 0.27 14.36
C GLY A 263 0.16 -1.26 14.38
N PRO A 264 1.03 -1.81 15.24
CA PRO A 264 1.39 -3.23 15.22
C PRO A 264 0.21 -4.17 15.52
N THR A 265 -0.80 -3.70 16.25
CA THR A 265 -1.98 -4.50 16.62
C THR A 265 -3.18 -4.26 15.72
N ALA A 266 -3.04 -3.46 14.67
CA ALA A 266 -4.12 -3.22 13.72
C ALA A 266 -4.42 -4.49 12.91
N PRO A 267 -5.66 -4.68 12.45
CA PRO A 267 -5.99 -5.80 11.57
C PRO A 267 -5.19 -5.72 10.26
N PRO A 268 -4.95 -6.87 9.60
CA PRO A 268 -4.25 -6.94 8.32
C PRO A 268 -4.84 -5.97 7.30
N GLN A 269 -3.97 -5.24 6.59
CA GLN A 269 -4.35 -4.27 5.57
C GLN A 269 -4.17 -4.86 4.17
N TYR A 270 -5.04 -4.45 3.25
CA TYR A 270 -5.06 -4.94 1.88
C TYR A 270 -4.71 -3.82 0.89
N PRO A 271 -4.02 -4.20 -0.20
CA PRO A 271 -3.82 -5.54 -0.75
C PRO A 271 -2.66 -6.36 -0.15
N ALA A 272 -1.82 -5.82 0.75
CA ALA A 272 -0.66 -6.52 1.30
C ALA A 272 -1.02 -7.90 1.91
N ALA A 273 -2.12 -7.99 2.65
CA ALA A 273 -2.54 -9.23 3.30
C ALA A 273 -3.26 -10.24 2.38
N PHE A 274 -3.27 -10.03 1.07
CA PHE A 274 -3.68 -11.09 0.14
C PHE A 274 -2.53 -12.09 -0.07
N PRO A 275 -2.80 -13.40 -0.14
CA PRO A 275 -1.76 -14.42 -0.24
C PRO A 275 -0.94 -14.37 -1.55
N PHE A 276 -1.44 -13.68 -2.56
CA PHE A 276 -0.79 -13.44 -3.83
C PHE A 276 -0.05 -12.08 -3.92
N SER A 277 -0.01 -11.31 -2.85
CA SER A 277 0.77 -10.07 -2.74
C SER A 277 2.04 -10.30 -1.92
N LEU A 278 3.07 -9.50 -2.17
CA LEU A 278 4.25 -9.40 -1.33
C LEU A 278 4.06 -8.25 -0.35
N ALA A 279 3.90 -8.56 0.92
CA ALA A 279 3.67 -7.59 2.00
C ALA A 279 4.99 -7.02 2.51
N VAL A 280 5.13 -5.70 2.43
CA VAL A 280 6.36 -5.01 2.81
C VAL A 280 6.16 -4.19 4.08
N THR A 281 6.96 -4.49 5.12
CA THR A 281 7.09 -3.65 6.30
C THR A 281 8.27 -2.68 6.18
N ALA A 282 8.33 -1.68 7.06
CA ALA A 282 9.35 -0.63 7.03
C ALA A 282 10.30 -0.74 8.23
N VAL A 283 11.59 -0.50 7.97
CA VAL A 283 12.62 -0.38 9.02
C VAL A 283 13.39 0.92 8.90
N ASP A 284 14.00 1.34 10.01
CA ASP A 284 14.94 2.45 10.09
C ASP A 284 16.37 2.04 9.74
N ARG A 285 17.34 2.97 9.89
CA ARG A 285 18.74 2.73 9.61
C ARG A 285 19.41 1.69 10.50
N GLU A 286 18.90 1.48 11.70
CA GLU A 286 19.35 0.50 12.68
C GLU A 286 18.65 -0.86 12.49
N GLY A 287 17.71 -0.98 11.54
CA GLY A 287 16.92 -2.18 11.32
C GLY A 287 15.71 -2.32 12.27
N ALA A 288 15.40 -1.30 13.07
CA ALA A 288 14.22 -1.34 13.93
C ALA A 288 12.94 -1.09 13.12
N VAL A 289 11.89 -1.90 13.39
CA VAL A 289 10.62 -1.80 12.68
C VAL A 289 9.95 -0.43 12.91
N TYR A 290 9.33 0.10 11.88
CA TYR A 290 8.54 1.31 11.98
C TYR A 290 7.42 1.16 13.01
N ARG A 291 7.44 2.01 14.05
CA ARG A 291 6.52 1.91 15.22
C ARG A 291 5.03 1.88 14.87
N ARG A 292 4.65 2.33 13.66
CA ARG A 292 3.28 2.33 13.17
C ARG A 292 3.01 1.24 12.14
N ALA A 293 4.00 0.43 11.76
CA ALA A 293 3.78 -0.66 10.83
C ALA A 293 2.78 -1.67 11.41
N VAL A 294 1.90 -2.15 10.56
CA VAL A 294 1.04 -3.31 10.88
C VAL A 294 1.91 -4.56 10.89
N GLN A 295 1.69 -5.44 11.85
CA GLN A 295 2.39 -6.71 12.03
C GLN A 295 1.42 -7.89 11.86
N GLY A 296 1.95 -9.07 11.60
CA GLY A 296 1.18 -10.31 11.47
C GLY A 296 1.79 -11.30 10.48
N ASP A 297 1.25 -12.50 10.42
CA ASP A 297 1.72 -13.63 9.59
C ASP A 297 1.79 -13.33 8.07
N HIS A 298 1.14 -12.25 7.64
CA HIS A 298 1.12 -11.83 6.24
C HIS A 298 2.35 -11.02 5.81
N ILE A 299 3.23 -10.63 6.74
CA ILE A 299 4.42 -9.85 6.42
C ILE A 299 5.44 -10.76 5.74
N ASP A 300 5.86 -10.41 4.53
CA ASP A 300 6.84 -11.17 3.77
C ASP A 300 8.27 -10.69 3.99
N VAL A 301 8.48 -9.34 3.96
CA VAL A 301 9.83 -8.78 3.92
C VAL A 301 9.86 -7.37 4.48
N ALA A 302 11.00 -6.99 5.06
CA ALA A 302 11.30 -5.64 5.51
C ALA A 302 12.17 -4.88 4.49
N ALA A 303 11.96 -3.57 4.39
CA ALA A 303 12.80 -2.68 3.60
C ALA A 303 12.95 -1.31 4.28
N PRO A 304 13.96 -0.48 3.91
CA PRO A 304 14.10 0.86 4.44
C PRO A 304 12.85 1.70 4.18
N GLY A 305 12.30 2.31 5.23
CA GLY A 305 11.05 3.07 5.09
C GLY A 305 10.81 4.05 6.22
N VAL A 306 11.82 4.31 7.06
CA VAL A 306 11.72 5.26 8.17
C VAL A 306 12.75 6.36 7.97
N ASP A 307 12.29 7.60 8.02
CA ASP A 307 13.13 8.79 7.87
C ASP A 307 13.93 8.82 6.55
N ILE A 308 13.27 8.44 5.46
CA ILE A 308 13.87 8.43 4.12
C ILE A 308 13.89 9.85 3.55
N LEU A 309 15.09 10.31 3.15
CA LEU A 309 15.29 11.59 2.52
C LEU A 309 14.78 11.58 1.07
N ILE A 310 14.04 12.60 0.71
CA ILE A 310 13.41 12.75 -0.59
C ILE A 310 13.51 14.19 -1.07
N SER A 311 13.45 14.40 -2.37
CA SER A 311 13.26 15.72 -2.97
C SER A 311 11.78 15.94 -3.27
N SER A 312 11.18 16.95 -2.66
CA SER A 312 9.79 17.33 -2.93
C SER A 312 9.70 18.82 -3.17
N GLU A 313 9.16 19.22 -4.31
CA GLU A 313 9.00 20.63 -4.69
C GLU A 313 10.30 21.46 -4.59
N GLY A 314 11.46 20.85 -4.92
CA GLY A 314 12.77 21.48 -4.82
C GLY A 314 13.29 21.65 -3.38
N ARG A 315 12.68 21.00 -2.41
CA ARG A 315 13.11 20.96 -1.01
C ARG A 315 13.36 19.52 -0.56
N LEU A 316 14.38 19.34 0.25
CA LEU A 316 14.60 18.07 0.92
C LEU A 316 13.53 17.88 2.01
N ARG A 317 12.86 16.76 1.96
CA ARG A 317 11.87 16.32 2.95
C ARG A 317 12.22 14.89 3.36
N VAL A 318 11.60 14.46 4.43
CA VAL A 318 11.76 13.12 4.93
C VAL A 318 10.41 12.46 5.03
N SER A 319 10.33 11.18 4.70
CA SER A 319 9.11 10.41 4.78
C SER A 319 9.34 9.09 5.49
N SER A 320 8.32 8.65 6.25
CA SER A 320 8.32 7.36 6.94
C SER A 320 7.01 6.62 6.70
N GLY A 321 7.09 5.35 6.39
CA GLY A 321 5.92 4.49 6.18
C GLY A 321 6.24 3.22 5.43
N THR A 322 5.38 2.23 5.54
CA THR A 322 5.46 1.00 4.74
C THR A 322 5.27 1.28 3.24
N SER A 323 4.58 2.36 2.89
CA SER A 323 4.49 2.88 1.52
C SER A 323 5.84 3.31 0.95
N VAL A 324 6.73 3.84 1.80
CA VAL A 324 8.10 4.25 1.43
C VAL A 324 9.02 3.05 1.27
N ALA A 325 8.77 1.97 2.03
CA ALA A 325 9.53 0.73 1.95
C ALA A 325 9.22 -0.10 0.69
N ALA A 326 7.96 -0.16 0.27
CA ALA A 326 7.53 -0.97 -0.86
C ALA A 326 8.29 -0.70 -2.18
N PRO A 327 8.61 0.54 -2.58
CA PRO A 327 9.40 0.84 -3.76
C PRO A 327 10.80 0.20 -3.77
N PHE A 328 11.46 0.04 -2.63
CA PHE A 328 12.77 -0.62 -2.55
C PHE A 328 12.66 -2.10 -2.90
N VAL A 329 11.65 -2.80 -2.38
CA VAL A 329 11.36 -4.20 -2.75
C VAL A 329 11.02 -4.30 -4.23
N THR A 330 10.18 -3.41 -4.73
CA THR A 330 9.82 -3.33 -6.15
C THR A 330 11.06 -3.11 -7.02
N ALA A 331 11.97 -2.22 -6.64
CA ALA A 331 13.20 -1.97 -7.36
C ALA A 331 14.13 -3.19 -7.39
N VAL A 332 14.28 -3.88 -6.25
CA VAL A 332 15.07 -5.12 -6.15
C VAL A 332 14.51 -6.19 -7.10
N LEU A 333 13.19 -6.43 -7.07
CA LEU A 333 12.53 -7.39 -7.95
C LEU A 333 12.63 -7.02 -9.43
N ALA A 334 12.55 -5.71 -9.74
CA ALA A 334 12.66 -5.23 -11.12
C ALA A 334 14.05 -5.43 -11.71
N ALA A 335 15.09 -5.36 -10.88
CA ALA A 335 16.49 -5.46 -11.29
C ALA A 335 17.06 -6.89 -11.23
N ASP A 336 16.35 -7.84 -10.63
CA ASP A 336 16.88 -9.18 -10.38
C ASP A 336 16.70 -10.12 -11.58
N PRO A 337 17.79 -10.57 -12.23
CA PRO A 337 17.71 -11.50 -13.38
C PRO A 337 17.26 -12.90 -12.97
N SER A 338 17.43 -13.31 -11.72
CA SER A 338 17.06 -14.66 -11.26
C SER A 338 15.55 -14.82 -11.01
N LEU A 339 14.81 -13.70 -10.98
CA LEU A 339 13.36 -13.67 -10.74
C LEU A 339 12.57 -13.57 -12.07
N SER A 340 13.07 -14.14 -13.17
CA SER A 340 12.40 -14.12 -14.48
C SER A 340 11.04 -14.84 -14.43
N ALA A 341 10.00 -14.22 -15.03
CA ALA A 341 8.70 -14.77 -15.46
C ALA A 341 8.11 -15.96 -14.64
N GLU A 342 8.18 -15.90 -13.32
CA GLU A 342 7.74 -16.96 -12.42
C GLU A 342 6.48 -16.53 -11.65
N ASP A 343 5.75 -17.51 -11.13
CA ASP A 343 4.62 -17.23 -10.25
C ASP A 343 5.05 -16.55 -8.95
N VAL A 344 4.11 -15.87 -8.31
CA VAL A 344 4.37 -15.09 -7.09
C VAL A 344 4.96 -15.93 -5.94
N GLY A 345 4.58 -17.22 -5.84
CA GLY A 345 5.13 -18.14 -4.83
C GLY A 345 6.62 -18.34 -5.01
N THR A 346 7.03 -18.66 -6.23
CA THR A 346 8.46 -18.82 -6.58
C THR A 346 9.25 -17.51 -6.41
N VAL A 347 8.67 -16.38 -6.81
CA VAL A 347 9.28 -15.05 -6.58
C VAL A 347 9.45 -14.79 -5.08
N ARG A 348 8.43 -15.09 -4.27
CA ARG A 348 8.49 -14.97 -2.80
C ARG A 348 9.62 -15.82 -2.24
N ASP A 349 9.68 -17.10 -2.58
CA ASP A 349 10.69 -18.03 -2.06
C ASP A 349 12.12 -17.57 -2.39
N LYS A 350 12.36 -17.08 -3.61
CA LYS A 350 13.65 -16.53 -4.02
C LYS A 350 13.99 -15.22 -3.31
N LEU A 351 12.99 -14.34 -3.14
CA LEU A 351 13.15 -13.09 -2.40
C LEU A 351 13.56 -13.37 -0.96
N LEU A 352 12.91 -14.31 -0.30
CA LEU A 352 13.18 -14.71 1.09
C LEU A 352 14.59 -15.28 1.29
N GLN A 353 15.20 -15.84 0.25
CA GLN A 353 16.60 -16.31 0.29
C GLN A 353 17.64 -15.17 0.24
N ARG A 354 17.21 -13.93 -0.02
CA ARG A 354 18.04 -12.73 -0.15
C ARG A 354 17.83 -11.72 0.95
N THR A 355 17.22 -12.13 2.03
CA THR A 355 17.00 -11.28 3.19
C THR A 355 18.09 -11.48 4.21
N VAL A 356 18.37 -10.43 4.98
CA VAL A 356 19.14 -10.49 6.23
C VAL A 356 18.12 -10.61 7.35
N ASP A 357 18.16 -11.73 8.07
CA ASP A 357 17.25 -12.01 9.17
C ASP A 357 17.29 -10.89 10.24
N LEU A 358 16.14 -10.44 10.68
CA LEU A 358 15.96 -9.41 11.71
C LEU A 358 14.99 -9.91 12.78
N GLY A 359 15.23 -9.51 14.02
CA GLY A 359 14.33 -9.85 15.13
C GLY A 359 14.53 -11.26 15.67
N GLN A 360 13.50 -12.06 15.73
CA GLN A 360 13.57 -13.46 16.14
C GLN A 360 14.22 -14.30 15.02
N PRO A 361 15.00 -15.33 15.32
CA PRO A 361 15.58 -16.17 14.28
C PRO A 361 14.53 -16.82 13.36
N GLY A 362 14.65 -16.59 12.05
CA GLY A 362 13.72 -17.03 11.02
C GLY A 362 12.55 -16.07 10.80
N PRO A 363 11.64 -16.38 9.86
CA PRO A 363 10.51 -15.51 9.55
C PRO A 363 9.62 -15.25 10.76
N ASP A 364 9.27 -13.99 10.99
CA ASP A 364 8.42 -13.54 12.10
C ASP A 364 7.34 -12.53 11.67
N GLU A 365 6.36 -12.27 12.54
CA GLU A 365 5.23 -11.37 12.27
C GLU A 365 5.61 -9.88 12.13
N THR A 366 6.86 -9.52 12.46
CA THR A 366 7.34 -8.14 12.48
C THR A 366 8.12 -7.79 11.22
N TYR A 367 9.04 -8.68 10.82
CA TYR A 367 9.99 -8.44 9.73
C TYR A 367 9.78 -9.38 8.53
N GLY A 368 8.85 -10.34 8.63
CA GLY A 368 8.76 -11.42 7.65
C GLY A 368 10.08 -12.21 7.65
N ALA A 369 10.66 -12.43 6.48
CA ALA A 369 11.95 -13.10 6.35
C ALA A 369 13.15 -12.19 6.62
N GLY A 370 12.94 -10.91 6.96
CA GLY A 370 13.98 -9.95 7.27
C GLY A 370 14.19 -8.86 6.21
N LEU A 371 15.31 -8.14 6.29
CA LEU A 371 15.66 -7.02 5.44
C LEU A 371 16.09 -7.47 4.05
N ILE A 372 15.45 -6.92 3.01
CA ILE A 372 15.80 -7.17 1.62
C ILE A 372 17.23 -6.70 1.29
N SER A 373 17.91 -7.42 0.39
CA SER A 373 19.21 -7.03 -0.18
C SER A 373 19.10 -6.81 -1.69
N ALA A 374 19.90 -5.88 -2.20
CA ALA A 374 20.01 -5.64 -3.64
C ALA A 374 20.53 -6.88 -4.39
N PRO A 375 20.19 -7.04 -5.69
CA PRO A 375 20.74 -8.13 -6.49
C PRO A 375 22.28 -8.01 -6.62
N PRO A 376 23.04 -9.13 -6.53
CA PRO A 376 24.50 -9.07 -6.56
C PRO A 376 25.09 -8.60 -7.91
N ASP A 377 24.36 -8.82 -9.00
CA ASP A 377 24.82 -8.56 -10.37
C ASP A 377 24.16 -7.29 -10.97
N CYS A 378 23.78 -6.40 -10.16
CA CYS A 378 23.16 -5.13 -10.54
C CYS A 378 24.23 -4.02 -10.96
#